data_40ebdae79868ef24c1db613670b6ac5e
#
_entry.id   40ebdae79868ef24c1db613670b6ac5e
#
_cell.length_a   1.000
_cell.length_b   1.000
_cell.length_c   1.000
_cell.angle_alpha   90.00
_cell.angle_beta   90.00
_cell.angle_gamma   90.00
#
_symmetry.space_group_name_H-M   'P 1'
#
loop_
_entity.id
_entity.type
_entity.pdbx_description
1 polymer ?
#
loop_
_entity_poly.entity_id
_entity_poly.type
_entity_poly.pdbx_seq_one_letter_code
_entity_poly.pdbx_strand_id
1 'polypeptide(L)'
;VXIDAVCSHGHTIIHKPKEGITIXIGNLPILSKLIKKTVVCDFRIXDVKLGGNGAPLVPLGDRLLFPDYHYRINLGGFSNVSFEQNNTTLAYDICPVNTVLNR
;
A
#
# COMPACT_ATOMS: atom_id res chain seq x y z
N VAL A 1 -16.21 16.88 -12.82
CA VAL A 1 -16.03 16.34 -11.47
C VAL A 1 -14.96 17.13 -10.70
N UNK A 2 -15.02 17.57 -9.49
CA UNK A 2 -14.23 18.21 -8.85
C UNK A 2 -13.50 17.32 -8.17
N ILE A 3 -12.52 17.45 -8.20
CA ILE A 3 -11.58 16.67 -7.40
C ILE A 3 -10.96 17.58 -6.35
N ASP A 4 -11.17 17.24 -5.11
CA ASP A 4 -10.65 18.02 -3.98
C ASP A 4 -9.21 17.63 -3.64
N ALA A 5 -8.89 16.35 -3.73
CA ALA A 5 -7.57 15.84 -3.41
C ALA A 5 -7.29 14.55 -4.17
N VAL A 6 -6.01 14.20 -4.25
CA VAL A 6 -5.56 12.97 -4.89
C VAL A 6 -4.71 12.19 -3.89
N CYS A 7 -4.95 10.91 -3.76
CA CYS A 7 -4.09 10.03 -2.98
C CYS A 7 -3.23 9.24 -3.96
N SER A 8 -1.91 9.40 -3.85
CA SER A 8 -0.97 8.73 -4.75
C SER A 8 -0.17 7.69 -3.97
N HIS A 9 -0.44 6.43 -4.24
CA HIS A 9 0.36 5.34 -3.68
C HIS A 9 1.77 5.36 -4.25
N GLY A 10 1.89 5.75 -5.52
CA GLY A 10 3.14 5.68 -6.24
C GLY A 10 3.42 4.28 -6.74
N HIS A 11 4.47 4.14 -7.51
CA HIS A 11 4.93 2.85 -8.00
C HIS A 11 6.30 2.53 -7.40
N THR A 12 6.40 1.41 -6.72
CA THR A 12 7.62 1.03 -6.02
C THR A 12 8.67 0.50 -6.99
N ILE A 13 9.83 1.12 -6.98
CA ILE A 13 10.98 0.74 -7.81
C ILE A 13 11.94 -0.14 -7.00
N ILE A 14 12.22 0.26 -5.76
CA ILE A 14 13.11 -0.47 -4.87
C ILE A 14 12.44 -0.56 -3.50
N HIS A 15 12.44 -1.74 -2.91
CA HIS A 15 11.86 -1.95 -1.58
C HIS A 15 12.79 -2.83 -0.75
N LYS A 16 13.52 -2.22 0.17
CA LYS A 16 14.45 -2.90 1.07
C LYS A 16 14.22 -2.39 2.49
N PRO A 17 13.14 -2.81 3.14
CA PRO A 17 12.78 -2.25 4.45
C PRO A 17 13.83 -2.51 5.52
N LYS A 18 14.57 -3.63 5.45
CA LYS A 18 15.64 -3.91 6.41
C LYS A 18 16.79 -2.91 6.32
N GLU A 19 16.97 -2.29 5.17
CA GLU A 19 17.99 -1.25 4.97
C GLU A 19 17.39 0.16 5.13
N GLY A 20 16.09 0.26 5.48
CA GLY A 20 15.39 1.52 5.60
C GLY A 20 15.15 2.23 4.26
N ILE A 21 15.20 1.46 3.15
CA ILE A 21 15.12 2.04 1.81
C ILE A 21 13.85 1.59 1.10
N THR A 22 13.07 2.56 0.60
CA THR A 22 12.01 2.30 -0.35
C THR A 22 11.90 3.52 -1.26
N ILE A 23 11.90 3.24 -2.57
CA ILE A 23 11.85 4.31 -3.57
C ILE A 23 10.63 4.13 -4.47
N UNK A 24 9.77 5.01 -4.56
CA UNK A 24 8.68 4.97 -5.30
C UNK A 24 8.74 6.06 -6.20
N ILE A 25 8.06 6.05 -7.23
CA ILE A 25 7.84 7.17 -8.14
C ILE A 25 6.36 7.52 -8.18
N GLY A 26 6.04 8.75 -8.52
CA GLY A 26 4.67 9.26 -8.47
C GLY A 26 4.24 9.67 -7.07
N ASN A 27 5.20 9.89 -6.18
CA ASN A 27 4.92 10.27 -4.79
C ASN A 27 5.73 11.49 -4.34
N LEU A 28 6.30 12.23 -5.30
CA LEU A 28 7.13 13.40 -4.96
C LEU A 28 6.27 14.65 -4.78
N PRO A 29 6.74 15.63 -3.96
CA PRO A 29 5.99 16.88 -3.75
C PRO A 29 5.69 17.65 -5.04
N ILE A 30 6.49 17.45 -6.09
CA ILE A 30 6.24 18.09 -7.37
C ILE A 30 4.88 17.72 -7.97
N LEU A 31 4.35 16.56 -7.60
CA LEU A 31 3.07 16.10 -8.14
C LEU A 31 1.96 17.10 -7.84
N SER A 32 1.88 17.60 -6.60
CA SER A 32 0.83 18.56 -6.23
C SER A 32 0.94 19.86 -7.02
N LYS A 33 2.17 20.29 -7.33
CA LYS A 33 2.40 21.49 -8.13
C LYS A 33 1.96 21.29 -9.58
N LEU A 34 2.25 20.11 -10.14
CA LEU A 34 1.92 19.81 -11.53
C LEU A 34 0.41 19.71 -11.75
N ILE A 35 -0.30 19.04 -10.84
CA ILE A 35 -1.75 18.85 -11.00
C ILE A 35 -2.57 19.95 -10.33
N LYS A 36 -1.91 20.84 -9.58
CA LYS A 36 -2.55 21.99 -8.88
C LYS A 36 -3.67 21.51 -7.94
N LYS A 37 -3.41 20.43 -7.21
CA LYS A 37 -4.35 19.85 -6.26
C LYS A 37 -3.60 19.37 -5.02
N THR A 38 -4.31 19.25 -3.92
CA THR A 38 -3.78 18.60 -2.73
C THR A 38 -3.45 17.15 -3.05
N VAL A 39 -2.24 16.71 -2.64
CA VAL A 39 -1.83 15.30 -2.84
C VAL A 39 -1.43 14.72 -1.49
N VAL A 40 -1.96 13.56 -1.19
CA VAL A 40 -1.55 12.76 -0.03
C VAL A 40 -0.76 11.57 -0.60
N CYS A 41 0.46 11.39 -0.13
CA CYS A 41 1.36 10.38 -0.70
C CYS A 41 2.39 9.92 0.33
N ASP A 42 3.34 9.10 -0.10
CA ASP A 42 4.45 8.59 0.72
C ASP A 42 4.00 7.64 1.84
N PHE A 43 2.90 6.93 1.65
CA PHE A 43 2.38 6.02 2.66
C PHE A 43 3.41 4.97 3.06
N ARG A 44 4.08 4.37 2.07
CA ARG A 44 5.07 3.32 2.30
C ARG A 44 6.34 3.86 2.94
N ILE A 45 6.82 4.98 2.45
CA ILE A 45 8.04 5.62 2.98
C ILE A 45 7.89 6.00 4.45
N UNK A 46 6.90 6.36 4.71
CA UNK A 46 6.62 6.77 5.96
C UNK A 46 6.66 5.74 6.91
N ASP A 47 6.00 4.72 6.58
CA ASP A 47 5.99 3.53 7.43
C ASP A 47 7.40 2.97 7.65
N VAL A 48 8.16 2.83 6.57
CA VAL A 48 9.54 2.32 6.65
C VAL A 48 10.41 3.22 7.53
N LYS A 49 10.28 4.53 7.40
CA LYS A 49 11.06 5.47 8.23
C LYS A 49 10.72 5.36 9.72
N LEU A 50 9.50 4.94 10.02
CA LEU A 50 9.05 4.75 11.40
C LEU A 50 9.36 3.35 11.93
N GLY A 51 10.06 2.53 11.14
CA GLY A 51 10.46 1.20 11.54
C GLY A 51 9.50 0.10 11.11
N GLY A 52 8.49 0.43 10.32
CA GLY A 52 7.57 -0.57 9.77
C GLY A 52 8.12 -1.25 8.53
N ASN A 53 7.40 -2.25 8.04
CA ASN A 53 7.80 -3.00 6.84
C ASN A 53 7.47 -2.27 5.53
N GLY A 54 6.55 -1.30 5.59
CA GLY A 54 6.10 -0.60 4.40
C GLY A 54 5.22 -1.43 3.48
N ALA A 55 4.95 -2.67 3.85
CA ALA A 55 4.10 -3.58 3.06
C ALA A 55 3.71 -4.77 3.92
N PRO A 56 2.48 -5.29 3.77
CA PRO A 56 1.40 -4.68 2.99
C PRO A 56 0.79 -3.48 3.71
N LEU A 57 0.22 -2.55 2.95
CA LEU A 57 -0.42 -1.35 3.52
C LEU A 57 -1.95 -1.47 3.53
N VAL A 58 -2.49 -2.34 2.70
CA VAL A 58 -3.94 -2.47 2.49
C VAL A 58 -4.69 -3.02 3.71
N PRO A 59 -4.08 -3.84 4.61
CA PRO A 59 -4.83 -4.42 5.73
C PRO A 59 -5.56 -3.40 6.62
N LEU A 60 -5.01 -2.20 6.78
CA LEU A 60 -5.71 -1.16 7.54
C LEU A 60 -7.01 -0.77 6.83
N GLY A 61 -6.94 -0.56 5.51
CA GLY A 61 -8.13 -0.26 4.72
C GLY A 61 -9.11 -1.43 4.73
N ASP A 62 -8.61 -2.65 4.60
CA ASP A 62 -9.44 -3.85 4.65
C ASP A 62 -10.26 -3.90 5.94
N ARG A 63 -9.60 -3.64 7.07
CA ARG A 63 -10.25 -3.66 8.37
C ARG A 63 -11.34 -2.58 8.50
N LEU A 64 -11.03 -1.38 8.01
CA LEU A 64 -11.93 -0.23 8.14
C LEU A 64 -13.11 -0.30 7.16
N LEU A 65 -12.87 -0.80 5.95
CA LEU A 65 -13.88 -0.79 4.90
C LEU A 65 -14.70 -2.09 4.83
N PHE A 66 -14.12 -3.19 5.32
CA PHE A 66 -14.75 -4.50 5.23
C PHE A 66 -14.73 -5.22 6.59
N PRO A 67 -15.26 -4.59 7.67
CA PRO A 67 -15.16 -5.17 9.00
C PRO A 67 -15.96 -6.47 9.17
N ASP A 68 -16.97 -6.68 8.33
CA ASP A 68 -17.85 -7.84 8.43
C ASP A 68 -17.23 -9.13 7.89
N TYR A 69 -16.06 -9.02 7.23
CA TYR A 69 -15.42 -10.19 6.64
C TYR A 69 -14.22 -10.61 7.46
N HIS A 70 -14.18 -11.90 7.80
CA HIS A 70 -13.11 -12.44 8.64
C HIS A 70 -11.78 -12.51 7.90
N TYR A 71 -11.81 -12.90 6.64
CA TYR A 71 -10.63 -12.93 5.78
C TYR A 71 -10.85 -12.02 4.57
N ARG A 72 -9.81 -11.25 4.22
CA ARG A 72 -9.85 -10.37 3.05
C ARG A 72 -8.66 -10.73 2.18
N ILE A 73 -8.91 -11.03 0.92
CA ILE A 73 -7.87 -11.46 -0.02
C ILE A 73 -7.71 -10.42 -1.11
N ASN A 74 -6.49 -9.97 -1.30
CA ASN A 74 -6.13 -9.03 -2.35
C ASN A 74 -5.37 -9.78 -3.46
N LEU A 75 -5.82 -9.60 -4.70
CA LEU A 75 -5.21 -10.25 -5.86
C LEU A 75 -4.47 -9.22 -6.71
N GLY A 76 -3.25 -8.89 -6.30
CA GLY A 76 -2.36 -7.97 -7.01
C GLY A 76 -1.36 -8.74 -7.88
N GLY A 77 -0.15 -8.26 -7.97
CA GLY A 77 0.95 -9.01 -8.58
C GLY A 77 1.17 -10.32 -7.85
N PHE A 78 1.26 -10.23 -6.54
CA PHE A 78 1.17 -11.35 -5.61
C PHE A 78 -0.16 -11.22 -4.88
N SER A 79 -0.73 -12.34 -4.47
CA SER A 79 -1.90 -12.30 -3.60
C SER A 79 -1.45 -12.18 -2.15
N ASN A 80 -2.28 -11.50 -1.35
CA ASN A 80 -2.05 -11.46 0.08
C ASN A 80 -3.38 -11.56 0.81
N VAL A 81 -3.32 -12.00 2.05
CA VAL A 81 -4.49 -12.16 2.90
C VAL A 81 -4.31 -11.30 4.14
N SER A 82 -5.40 -10.73 4.63
CA SER A 82 -5.43 -10.08 5.93
C SER A 82 -6.61 -10.60 6.75
N PHE A 83 -6.42 -10.70 8.05
CA PHE A 83 -7.46 -11.15 8.98
C PHE A 83 -7.13 -10.71 10.40
N GLU A 84 -8.11 -10.78 11.27
CA GLU A 84 -7.94 -10.40 12.66
C GLU A 84 -7.76 -11.64 13.52
N GLN A 85 -6.79 -11.62 14.41
CA GLN A 85 -6.58 -12.67 15.39
C GLN A 85 -6.13 -12.04 16.71
N ASN A 86 -6.88 -12.28 17.77
CA ASN A 86 -6.57 -11.77 19.13
C ASN A 86 -6.38 -10.24 19.11
N ASN A 87 -7.28 -9.54 18.43
CA ASN A 87 -7.28 -8.07 18.29
C ASN A 87 -6.03 -7.51 17.60
N THR A 88 -5.35 -8.37 16.86
CA THR A 88 -4.19 -7.96 16.03
C THR A 88 -4.48 -8.26 14.58
N THR A 89 -4.21 -7.31 13.71
CA THR A 89 -4.33 -7.54 12.26
C THR A 89 -3.08 -8.27 11.77
N LEU A 90 -3.28 -9.42 11.17
CA LEU A 90 -2.21 -10.19 10.55
C LEU A 90 -2.38 -10.13 9.03
N ALA A 91 -1.25 -10.09 8.32
CA ALA A 91 -1.28 -10.06 6.87
C ALA A 91 0.01 -10.66 6.31
N TYR A 92 -0.12 -11.43 5.23
CA TYR A 92 1.05 -12.01 4.57
C TYR A 92 0.72 -12.36 3.12
N ASP A 93 1.77 -12.48 2.32
CA ASP A 93 1.67 -12.87 0.91
C ASP A 93 1.46 -14.37 0.80
N ILE A 94 0.66 -14.77 -0.19
CA ILE A 94 0.33 -16.18 -0.44
C ILE A 94 1.10 -16.73 -1.64
N CYS A 95 0.91 -16.12 -2.82
CA CYS A 95 1.52 -16.64 -4.05
C CYS A 95 1.49 -15.58 -5.16
N PRO A 96 2.30 -15.78 -6.23
CA PRO A 96 2.20 -14.92 -7.40
C PRO A 96 0.85 -15.08 -8.09
N VAL A 97 0.27 -13.99 -8.58
CA VAL A 97 -1.00 -14.00 -9.32
C VAL A 97 -0.79 -13.25 -10.64
N ASN A 98 -1.02 -11.93 -10.67
CA ASN A 98 -0.93 -11.18 -11.92
C ASN A 98 0.51 -11.08 -12.45
N THR A 99 1.50 -11.24 -11.59
CA THR A 99 2.89 -11.34 -12.02
C THR A 99 3.08 -12.50 -13.02
N VAL A 100 2.28 -13.56 -12.87
CA VAL A 100 2.32 -14.72 -13.76
C VAL A 100 1.21 -14.66 -14.81
N LEU A 101 -0.03 -14.35 -14.38
CA LEU A 101 -1.20 -14.42 -15.25
C LEU A 101 -1.17 -13.40 -16.41
N ASN A 102 -0.45 -12.28 -16.23
CA ASN A 102 -0.39 -11.22 -17.24
C ASN A 102 0.80 -11.36 -18.19
N ARG A 103 1.48 -12.51 -18.22
CA ARG A 103 2.61 -12.75 -19.13
C ARG A 103 2.17 -13.35 -20.42
#